data_f4a74705d1f919dbe6d8590784ca67e4
#
_entry.id   f4a74705d1f919dbe6d8590784ca67e4
#
_cell.length_a   1.000
_cell.length_b   1.000
_cell.length_c   1.000
_cell.angle_alpha   90.00
_cell.angle_beta   90.00
_cell.angle_gamma   90.00
#
_symmetry.space_group_name_H-M   'P 1'
#
loop_
_entity.id
_entity.type
_entity.pdbx_description
1 polymer ?
#
loop_
_entity_poly.entity_id
_entity_poly.type
_entity_poly.pdbx_seq_one_letter_code
_entity_poly.pdbx_strand_id
1 'polypeptide(L)'
;MSELQIRPISAADHEQWLPLWQGYQTFYQASIAAETSAITWQRFLDPAEPMHAALAWRDGAAIGLVHWIFHRSCWTVGDYC
;
A
#
# COMPACT_ATOMS: atom_id res chain seq x y z
N MET A 1 16.47 18.42 -11.59
CA MET A 1 16.18 18.01 -10.21
C MET A 1 14.91 17.19 -10.20
N SER A 2 14.95 16.01 -9.63
CA SER A 2 13.79 15.14 -9.62
C SER A 2 12.83 15.52 -8.50
N GLU A 3 11.55 15.45 -8.78
CA GLU A 3 10.50 15.70 -7.80
C GLU A 3 9.99 14.39 -7.22
N LEU A 4 9.76 14.37 -5.93
CA LEU A 4 9.08 13.27 -5.27
C LEU A 4 7.58 13.40 -5.50
N GLN A 5 6.95 12.35 -6.02
CA GLN A 5 5.51 12.30 -6.23
C GLN A 5 4.92 11.16 -5.44
N ILE A 6 3.84 11.43 -4.71
CA ILE A 6 3.10 10.40 -3.98
C ILE A 6 1.77 10.23 -4.69
N ARG A 7 1.52 9.01 -5.19
CA ARG A 7 0.32 8.71 -5.96
C ARG A 7 -0.34 7.45 -5.44
N PRO A 8 -1.68 7.42 -5.37
CA PRO A 8 -2.40 6.16 -5.11
C PRO A 8 -2.01 5.09 -6.11
N ILE A 9 -2.02 3.83 -5.66
CA ILE A 9 -1.69 2.72 -6.55
C ILE A 9 -2.76 2.51 -7.60
N SER A 10 -2.35 1.89 -8.72
CA SER A 10 -3.24 1.40 -9.75
C SER A 10 -2.87 -0.04 -10.09
N ALA A 11 -3.72 -0.71 -10.87
CA ALA A 11 -3.48 -2.10 -11.25
C ALA A 11 -2.14 -2.30 -11.95
N ALA A 12 -1.62 -1.28 -12.64
CA ALA A 12 -0.35 -1.35 -13.35
C ALA A 12 0.87 -1.27 -12.42
N ASP A 13 0.68 -0.97 -11.13
CA ASP A 13 1.78 -0.68 -10.22
C ASP A 13 2.25 -1.90 -9.41
N HIS A 14 1.68 -3.08 -9.65
CA HIS A 14 1.97 -4.27 -8.85
C HIS A 14 3.47 -4.61 -8.83
N GLU A 15 4.14 -4.52 -9.98
CA GLU A 15 5.56 -4.85 -10.09
C GLU A 15 6.44 -3.90 -9.28
N GLN A 16 6.00 -2.66 -9.09
CA GLN A 16 6.70 -1.68 -8.27
C GLN A 16 6.38 -1.86 -6.79
N TRP A 17 5.14 -2.20 -6.48
CA TRP A 17 4.67 -2.37 -5.10
C TRP A 17 5.27 -3.60 -4.42
N LEU A 18 5.33 -4.73 -5.13
CA LEU A 18 5.69 -6.01 -4.51
C LEU A 18 7.09 -6.00 -3.90
N PRO A 19 8.15 -5.50 -4.58
CA PRO A 19 9.47 -5.46 -3.96
C PRO A 19 9.51 -4.58 -2.70
N LEU A 20 8.78 -3.47 -2.70
CA LEU A 20 8.71 -2.58 -1.54
C LEU A 20 7.97 -3.25 -0.38
N TRP A 21 6.89 -3.96 -0.67
CA TRP A 21 6.14 -4.73 0.32
C TRP A 21 7.01 -5.83 0.93
N GLN A 22 7.76 -6.55 0.10
CA GLN A 22 8.69 -7.59 0.57
C GLN A 22 9.81 -7.00 1.42
N GLY A 23 10.36 -5.85 1.04
CA GLY A 23 11.37 -5.16 1.82
C GLY A 23 10.86 -4.72 3.19
N TYR A 24 9.62 -4.23 3.25
CA TYR A 24 8.96 -3.87 4.49
C TYR A 24 8.85 -5.07 5.43
N GLN A 25 8.43 -6.22 4.89
CA GLN A 25 8.32 -7.45 5.67
C GLN A 25 9.68 -7.88 6.22
N THR A 26 10.72 -7.81 5.40
CA THR A 26 12.08 -8.16 5.81
C THR A 26 12.57 -7.24 6.92
N PHE A 27 12.31 -5.96 6.82
CA PHE A 27 12.70 -4.99 7.86
C PHE A 27 12.10 -5.33 9.21
N TYR A 28 10.86 -5.78 9.24
CA TYR A 28 10.16 -6.16 10.47
C TYR A 28 10.33 -7.65 10.80
N GLN A 29 11.21 -8.36 10.11
CA GLN A 29 11.45 -9.80 10.31
C GLN A 29 10.16 -10.61 10.20
N ALA A 30 9.27 -10.15 9.33
CA ALA A 30 7.99 -10.81 9.07
C ALA A 30 8.06 -11.53 7.72
N SER A 31 7.22 -12.55 7.59
CA SER A 31 7.07 -13.26 6.33
C SER A 31 5.59 -13.52 6.11
N ILE A 32 5.08 -13.03 5.01
CA ILE A 32 3.67 -13.17 4.65
C ILE A 32 3.60 -14.04 3.39
N ALA A 33 2.71 -15.04 3.40
CA ALA A 33 2.55 -15.93 2.26
C ALA A 33 2.19 -15.14 1.00
N ALA A 34 2.71 -15.61 -0.15
CA ALA A 34 2.47 -14.95 -1.42
C ALA A 34 0.98 -14.83 -1.74
N GLU A 35 0.18 -15.82 -1.33
CA GLU A 35 -1.27 -15.81 -1.51
C GLU A 35 -1.93 -14.68 -0.73
N THR A 36 -1.48 -14.44 0.50
CA THR A 36 -1.98 -13.36 1.34
C THR A 36 -1.62 -12.01 0.74
N SER A 37 -0.39 -11.86 0.25
CA SER A 37 0.04 -10.63 -0.42
C SER A 37 -0.78 -10.35 -1.68
N ALA A 38 -1.13 -11.38 -2.44
CA ALA A 38 -1.97 -11.23 -3.63
C ALA A 38 -3.39 -10.75 -3.27
N ILE A 39 -3.95 -11.30 -2.19
CA ILE A 39 -5.26 -10.87 -1.70
C ILE A 39 -5.20 -9.42 -1.21
N THR A 40 -4.17 -9.06 -0.48
CA THR A 40 -3.96 -7.70 0.02
C THR A 40 -3.90 -6.71 -1.13
N TRP A 41 -3.15 -7.03 -2.18
CA TRP A 41 -3.07 -6.19 -3.37
C TRP A 41 -4.44 -5.97 -4.01
N GLN A 42 -5.22 -7.05 -4.15
CA GLN A 42 -6.56 -6.94 -4.72
C GLN A 42 -7.48 -6.07 -3.87
N ARG A 43 -7.38 -6.15 -2.56
CA ARG A 43 -8.16 -5.33 -1.65
C ARG A 43 -7.83 -3.84 -1.79
N PHE A 44 -6.56 -3.49 -2.01
CA PHE A 44 -6.20 -2.10 -2.26
C PHE A 44 -6.84 -1.55 -3.52
N LEU A 45 -7.09 -2.39 -4.52
CA LEU A 45 -7.71 -1.98 -5.77
C LEU A 45 -9.24 -2.00 -5.74
N ASP A 46 -9.83 -2.60 -4.72
CA ASP A 46 -11.28 -2.72 -4.59
C ASP A 46 -11.84 -1.49 -3.88
N PRO A 47 -12.69 -0.69 -4.57
CA PRO A 47 -13.26 0.51 -3.95
C PRO A 47 -14.22 0.23 -2.80
N ALA A 48 -14.70 -1.02 -2.65
CA ALA A 48 -15.56 -1.41 -1.54
C ALA A 48 -14.76 -1.70 -0.26
N GLU A 49 -13.44 -1.85 -0.35
CA GLU A 49 -12.60 -2.13 0.79
C GLU A 49 -12.06 -0.83 1.40
N PRO A 50 -11.97 -0.73 2.75
CA PRO A 50 -11.42 0.47 3.39
C PRO A 50 -9.89 0.49 3.42
N MET A 51 -9.24 -0.26 2.55
CA MET A 51 -7.79 -0.39 2.47
C MET A 51 -7.25 0.40 1.30
N HIS A 52 -6.17 1.14 1.55
CA HIS A 52 -5.58 2.02 0.54
C HIS A 52 -4.06 1.91 0.57
N ALA A 53 -3.45 2.20 -0.56
CA ALA A 53 -2.00 2.24 -0.68
C ALA A 53 -1.60 3.33 -1.66
N ALA A 54 -0.42 3.88 -1.44
CA ALA A 54 0.19 4.83 -2.36
C ALA A 54 1.68 4.54 -2.46
N LEU A 55 2.27 4.94 -3.58
CA LEU A 55 3.70 4.81 -3.80
C LEU A 55 4.32 6.19 -3.94
N ALA A 56 5.52 6.33 -3.40
CA ALA A 56 6.34 7.50 -3.61
C ALA A 56 7.26 7.24 -4.80
N TRP A 57 7.23 8.13 -5.78
CA TRP A 57 7.94 7.98 -7.04
C TRP A 57 9.00 9.06 -7.19
N ARG A 58 10.14 8.67 -7.71
CA ARG A 58 11.21 9.59 -8.12
C ARG A 58 11.90 9.01 -9.35
N ASP A 59 12.06 9.87 -10.39
CA ASP A 59 12.72 9.49 -11.63
C ASP A 59 12.12 8.24 -12.29
N GLY A 60 10.79 8.09 -12.22
CA GLY A 60 10.09 6.96 -12.81
C GLY A 60 10.17 5.66 -12.04
N ALA A 61 10.73 5.67 -10.84
CA ALA A 61 10.84 4.50 -9.99
C ALA A 61 10.14 4.71 -8.65
N ALA A 62 9.47 3.68 -8.16
CA ALA A 62 8.86 3.70 -6.84
C ALA A 62 9.96 3.47 -5.79
N ILE A 63 10.09 4.39 -4.85
CA ILE A 63 11.11 4.36 -3.81
C ILE A 63 10.54 4.19 -2.41
N GLY A 64 9.23 4.25 -2.26
CA GLY A 64 8.60 4.06 -0.96
C GLY A 64 7.14 3.70 -1.12
N LEU A 65 6.56 3.17 -0.05
CA LEU A 65 5.15 2.82 -0.03
C LEU A 65 4.52 3.24 1.29
N VAL A 66 3.21 3.48 1.26
CA VAL A 66 2.39 3.68 2.45
C VAL A 66 1.07 2.94 2.28
N HIS A 67 0.66 2.25 3.32
CA HIS A 67 -0.64 1.60 3.42
C HIS A 67 -1.44 2.30 4.52
N TRP A 68 -2.77 2.47 4.30
CA TRP A 68 -3.64 2.95 5.37
C TRP A 68 -5.00 2.28 5.25
N ILE A 69 -5.65 2.15 6.40
CA ILE A 69 -6.93 1.47 6.52
C ILE A 69 -7.86 2.36 7.32
N PHE A 70 -9.05 2.63 6.78
CA PHE A 70 -10.11 3.29 7.53
C PHE A 70 -10.90 2.24 8.31
N HIS A 71 -11.24 2.55 9.54
CA HIS A 71 -12.06 1.65 10.35
C HIS A 71 -12.97 2.48 11.25
N ARG A 72 -14.03 1.83 11.73
CA ARG A 72 -14.95 2.48 12.65
C ARG A 72 -14.36 2.53 14.05
N SER A 73 -14.81 3.53 14.82
CA SER A 73 -14.39 3.73 16.18
C SER A 73 -15.60 3.92 17.07
N CYS A 74 -15.54 3.43 18.29
CA CYS A 74 -16.58 3.67 19.28
C CYS A 74 -16.57 5.12 19.79
N TRP A 75 -15.49 5.85 19.53
CA TRP A 75 -15.32 7.21 20.01
C TRP A 75 -15.70 8.28 18.99
N THR A 76 -15.91 7.89 17.72
CA THR A 76 -16.27 8.81 16.66
C THR A 76 -17.37 8.22 15.79
N VAL A 77 -18.11 9.09 15.11
CA VAL A 77 -19.13 8.67 14.15
C VAL A 77 -18.50 8.35 12.79
N GLY A 78 -17.45 9.08 12.41
CA GLY A 78 -16.74 8.85 11.15
C GLY A 78 -15.73 7.73 11.25
N ASP A 79 -15.21 7.32 10.08
CA ASP A 79 -14.16 6.31 10.03
C ASP A 79 -12.86 6.85 10.59
N TYR A 80 -12.06 5.94 11.10
CA TYR A 80 -10.79 6.22 11.78
C TYR A 80 -9.65 5.61 10.97
N CYS A 81 -8.56 6.32 10.88
CA CYS A 81 -7.39 5.89 10.11
C CYS A 81 -6.19 5.63 11.01
#